data_5c2d0f2dc482ca3eb6e07c9d3cbe4088
#
_entry.id   5c2d0f2dc482ca3eb6e07c9d3cbe4088
#
_cell.length_a   1.000
_cell.length_b   1.000
_cell.length_c   1.000
_cell.angle_alpha   90.00
_cell.angle_beta   90.00
_cell.angle_gamma   90.00
#
_symmetry.space_group_name_H-M   'P 1'
#
loop_
_entity.id
_entity.type
_entity.pdbx_description
1 polymer ?
#
loop_
_entity_poly.entity_id
_entity_poly.type
_entity_poly.pdbx_seq_one_letter_code
_entity_poly.pdbx_strand_id
1 'polypeptide(L)'
;MVDIVLDYFFFFFHTSIIIFNSFGWILPKFRKWNLLTLLLTAFSWFVLGIWFGWGYCVCTDWHWTVRSTLGYQDMSNSYIHFLILKFTGINFPEGLVDIATAVVFFSSLIISLWINIRDYKRK
;
A
#
# COMPACT_ATOMS: atom_id res chain seq x y z
N MET A 1 0.76 17.55 -19.37
CA MET A 1 2.15 17.28 -18.90
C MET A 1 2.22 17.08 -17.38
N VAL A 2 1.53 17.93 -16.60
CA VAL A 2 1.50 17.78 -15.14
C VAL A 2 0.92 16.43 -14.73
N ASP A 3 -0.17 15.99 -15.38
CA ASP A 3 -0.81 14.71 -15.05
C ASP A 3 0.09 13.51 -15.36
N ILE A 4 0.91 13.58 -16.40
CA ILE A 4 1.88 12.52 -16.73
C ILE A 4 2.94 12.42 -15.63
N VAL A 5 3.45 13.56 -15.16
CA VAL A 5 4.42 13.61 -14.07
C VAL A 5 3.79 13.06 -12.79
N LEU A 6 2.55 13.43 -12.49
CA LEU A 6 1.83 12.94 -11.31
C LEU A 6 1.60 11.43 -11.39
N ASP A 7 1.30 10.88 -12.57
CA ASP A 7 1.13 9.44 -12.74
C ASP A 7 2.41 8.69 -12.36
N TYR A 8 3.55 9.12 -12.88
CA TYR A 8 4.83 8.50 -12.53
C TYR A 8 5.19 8.73 -11.06
N PHE A 9 4.92 9.92 -10.53
CA PHE A 9 5.17 10.22 -9.12
C PHE A 9 4.39 9.28 -8.21
N PHE A 10 3.09 9.14 -8.42
CA PHE A 10 2.26 8.25 -7.61
C PHE A 10 2.66 6.80 -7.77
N PHE A 11 3.04 6.40 -8.98
CA PHE A 11 3.49 5.04 -9.22
C PHE A 11 4.70 4.70 -8.36
N PHE A 12 5.74 5.52 -8.40
CA PHE A 12 6.96 5.26 -7.63
C PHE A 12 6.75 5.47 -6.14
N PHE A 13 6.02 6.51 -5.76
CA PHE A 13 5.75 6.83 -4.35
C PHE A 13 4.94 5.71 -3.70
N HIS A 14 3.85 5.30 -4.33
CA HIS A 14 2.97 4.27 -3.77
C HIS A 14 3.66 2.91 -3.73
N THR A 15 4.40 2.55 -4.78
CA THR A 15 5.17 1.30 -4.81
C THR A 15 6.23 1.30 -3.71
N SER A 16 6.89 2.43 -3.48
CA SER A 16 7.87 2.56 -2.40
C SER A 16 7.23 2.36 -1.03
N ILE A 17 6.04 2.93 -0.80
CA ILE A 17 5.31 2.74 0.45
C ILE A 17 4.97 1.26 0.65
N ILE A 18 4.51 0.58 -0.39
CA ILE A 18 4.15 -0.84 -0.31
C ILE A 18 5.37 -1.68 0.08
N ILE A 19 6.50 -1.44 -0.56
CA ILE A 19 7.74 -2.15 -0.26
C ILE A 19 8.18 -1.84 1.18
N PHE A 20 8.13 -0.57 1.56
CA PHE A 20 8.52 -0.15 2.91
C PHE A 20 7.61 -0.76 3.98
N ASN A 21 6.29 -0.79 3.76
CA ASN A 21 5.36 -1.43 4.68
C ASN A 21 5.65 -2.92 4.85
N SER A 22 5.98 -3.59 3.75
CA SER A 22 6.19 -5.05 3.77
C SER A 22 7.53 -5.44 4.39
N PHE A 23 8.59 -4.64 4.21
CA PHE A 23 9.95 -5.04 4.54
C PHE A 23 10.72 -4.05 5.43
N GLY A 24 10.18 -2.87 5.68
CA GLY A 24 10.89 -1.83 6.45
C GLY A 24 11.23 -2.23 7.88
N TRP A 25 10.51 -3.19 8.44
CA TRP A 25 10.78 -3.68 9.80
C TRP A 25 12.11 -4.45 9.89
N ILE A 26 12.66 -4.91 8.77
CA ILE A 26 13.93 -5.64 8.73
C ILE A 26 15.09 -4.74 9.16
N LEU A 27 15.04 -3.47 8.75
CA LEU A 27 16.12 -2.52 9.03
C LEU A 27 15.88 -1.80 10.37
N PRO A 28 16.76 -1.97 11.39
CA PRO A 28 16.53 -1.35 12.71
C PRO A 28 16.35 0.16 12.64
N LYS A 29 17.05 0.82 11.74
CA LYS A 29 16.99 2.28 11.57
C LYS A 29 15.59 2.77 11.20
N PHE A 30 14.82 1.95 10.46
CA PHE A 30 13.53 2.36 9.91
C PHE A 30 12.33 1.73 10.60
N ARG A 31 12.53 0.95 11.66
CA ARG A 31 11.45 0.21 12.32
C ARG A 31 10.33 1.11 12.83
N LYS A 32 10.67 2.26 13.44
CA LYS A 32 9.66 3.20 13.93
C LYS A 32 8.86 3.81 12.78
N TRP A 33 9.53 4.20 11.71
CA TRP A 33 8.89 4.77 10.54
C TRP A 33 8.03 3.72 9.84
N ASN A 34 8.50 2.48 9.79
CA ASN A 34 7.71 1.37 9.24
C ASN A 34 6.40 1.18 10.01
N LEU A 35 6.46 1.19 11.34
CA LEU A 35 5.25 1.09 12.15
C LEU A 35 4.31 2.26 11.89
N LEU A 36 4.84 3.48 11.79
CA LEU A 36 4.02 4.66 11.50
C LEU A 36 3.30 4.51 10.16
N THR A 37 4.01 4.12 9.10
CA THR A 37 3.38 3.95 7.78
C THR A 37 2.35 2.83 7.77
N LEU A 38 2.60 1.74 8.50
CA LEU A 38 1.63 0.65 8.63
C LEU A 38 0.37 1.10 9.37
N LEU A 39 0.53 1.90 10.43
CA LEU A 39 -0.62 2.43 11.17
C LEU A 39 -1.41 3.42 10.32
N LEU A 40 -0.75 4.26 9.54
CA LEU A 40 -1.42 5.17 8.62
C LEU A 40 -2.18 4.40 7.54
N THR A 41 -1.62 3.32 7.04
CA THR A 41 -2.30 2.46 6.08
C THR A 41 -3.53 1.80 6.70
N ALA A 42 -3.40 1.29 7.93
CA ALA A 42 -4.54 0.71 8.65
C ALA A 42 -5.63 1.75 8.87
N PHE A 43 -5.27 2.96 9.25
CA PHE A 43 -6.22 4.06 9.40
C PHE A 43 -6.97 4.30 8.09
N SER A 44 -6.25 4.37 6.99
CA SER A 44 -6.87 4.58 5.67
C SER A 44 -7.84 3.45 5.32
N TRP A 45 -7.42 2.20 5.52
CA TRP A 45 -8.25 1.05 5.16
C TRP A 45 -9.50 0.91 5.99
N PHE A 46 -9.42 1.17 7.30
CA PHE A 46 -10.51 0.87 8.23
C PHE A 46 -11.30 2.10 8.63
N VAL A 47 -10.64 3.22 8.91
CA VAL A 47 -11.35 4.44 9.32
C VAL A 47 -11.94 5.15 8.12
N LEU A 48 -11.14 5.44 7.11
CA LEU A 48 -11.66 6.05 5.88
C LEU A 48 -12.55 5.07 5.12
N GLY A 49 -12.31 3.78 5.27
CA GLY A 49 -13.13 2.74 4.68
C GLY A 49 -14.56 2.72 5.15
N ILE A 50 -14.85 3.28 6.35
CA ILE A 50 -16.23 3.42 6.83
C ILE A 50 -17.05 4.27 5.86
N TRP A 51 -16.44 5.32 5.31
CA TRP A 51 -17.13 6.24 4.39
C TRP A 51 -16.96 5.86 2.92
N PHE A 52 -15.82 5.28 2.54
CA PHE A 52 -15.46 5.06 1.13
C PHE A 52 -15.37 3.59 0.72
N GLY A 53 -15.53 2.66 1.68
CA GLY A 53 -15.40 1.23 1.44
C GLY A 53 -14.15 0.64 2.06
N TRP A 54 -14.27 -0.58 2.57
CA TRP A 54 -13.17 -1.29 3.24
C TRP A 54 -11.98 -1.46 2.28
N GLY A 55 -10.81 -1.23 2.80
CA GLY A 55 -9.59 -1.31 2.00
C GLY A 55 -9.28 -0.04 1.22
N TYR A 56 -10.00 1.05 1.51
CA TYR A 56 -9.77 2.32 0.82
C TYR A 56 -8.36 2.83 1.05
N CYS A 57 -7.72 3.26 -0.03
CA CYS A 57 -6.38 3.84 0.01
C CYS A 57 -6.41 5.20 -0.70
N VAL A 58 -6.08 6.26 0.05
CA VAL A 58 -6.08 7.63 -0.47
C VAL A 58 -5.13 7.75 -1.66
N CYS A 59 -3.93 7.16 -1.55
CA CYS A 59 -2.95 7.22 -2.64
C CYS A 59 -3.46 6.53 -3.90
N THR A 60 -4.11 5.38 -3.76
CA THR A 60 -4.67 4.65 -4.90
C THR A 60 -5.78 5.46 -5.57
N ASP A 61 -6.70 6.00 -4.76
CA ASP A 61 -7.80 6.81 -5.28
C ASP A 61 -7.28 8.02 -6.03
N TRP A 62 -6.33 8.72 -5.46
CA TRP A 62 -5.71 9.88 -6.06
C TRP A 62 -5.00 9.52 -7.37
N HIS A 63 -4.22 8.44 -7.36
CA HIS A 63 -3.51 7.96 -8.54
C HIS A 63 -4.50 7.58 -9.67
N TRP A 64 -5.59 6.87 -9.31
CA TRP A 64 -6.61 6.50 -10.31
C TRP A 64 -7.30 7.72 -10.90
N THR A 65 -7.52 8.77 -10.11
CA THR A 65 -8.07 10.03 -10.62
C THR A 65 -7.14 10.65 -11.66
N VAL A 66 -5.84 10.68 -11.39
CA VAL A 66 -4.85 11.21 -12.33
C VAL A 66 -4.85 10.38 -13.61
N ARG A 67 -4.85 9.04 -13.49
CA ARG A 67 -4.86 8.16 -14.66
C ARG A 67 -6.14 8.30 -15.48
N SER A 68 -7.28 8.47 -14.83
CA SER A 68 -8.54 8.71 -15.53
C SER A 68 -8.49 10.00 -16.35
N THR A 69 -7.88 11.05 -15.80
CA THR A 69 -7.69 12.32 -16.50
C THR A 69 -6.85 12.13 -17.75
N LEU A 70 -5.87 11.20 -17.71
CA LEU A 70 -5.02 10.88 -18.86
C LEU A 70 -5.69 9.94 -19.87
N GLY A 71 -6.90 9.44 -19.57
CA GLY A 71 -7.65 8.57 -20.46
C GLY A 71 -7.43 7.08 -20.25
N TYR A 72 -6.67 6.69 -19.24
CA TYR A 72 -6.48 5.28 -18.93
C TYR A 72 -7.75 4.68 -18.31
N GLN A 73 -8.05 3.44 -18.66
CA GLN A 73 -9.22 2.71 -18.16
C GLN A 73 -8.84 1.33 -17.61
N ASP A 74 -7.56 1.09 -17.41
CA ASP A 74 -7.03 -0.21 -17.01
C ASP A 74 -6.81 -0.35 -15.50
N MET A 75 -7.47 0.51 -14.70
CA MET A 75 -7.33 0.49 -13.26
C MET A 75 -8.06 -0.69 -12.65
N SER A 76 -7.38 -1.40 -11.76
CA SER A 76 -7.96 -2.48 -10.96
C SER A 76 -8.54 -1.93 -9.66
N ASN A 77 -9.38 -2.71 -8.99
CA ASN A 77 -9.90 -2.34 -7.67
C ASN A 77 -8.79 -2.32 -6.61
N SER A 78 -7.74 -3.11 -6.81
CA SER A 78 -6.57 -3.15 -5.93
C SER A 78 -5.34 -2.66 -6.66
N TYR A 79 -4.55 -1.81 -5.99
CA TYR A 79 -3.28 -1.35 -6.56
C TYR A 79 -2.29 -2.50 -6.73
N ILE A 80 -2.29 -3.45 -5.81
CA ILE A 80 -1.41 -4.63 -5.90
C ILE A 80 -1.77 -5.46 -7.13
N HIS A 81 -3.06 -5.66 -7.38
CA HIS A 81 -3.53 -6.36 -8.58
C HIS A 81 -3.03 -5.63 -9.85
N PHE A 82 -3.13 -4.31 -9.87
CA PHE A 82 -2.66 -3.49 -10.97
C PHE A 82 -1.16 -3.69 -11.21
N LEU A 83 -0.35 -3.70 -10.13
CA LEU A 83 1.10 -3.90 -10.23
C LEU A 83 1.44 -5.29 -10.76
N ILE A 84 0.77 -6.33 -10.27
CA ILE A 84 1.01 -7.70 -10.73
C ILE A 84 0.71 -7.81 -12.21
N LEU A 85 -0.43 -7.29 -12.63
CA LEU A 85 -0.83 -7.34 -14.04
C LEU A 85 0.16 -6.57 -14.92
N LYS A 86 0.61 -5.41 -14.46
CA LYS A 86 1.53 -4.57 -15.23
C LYS A 86 2.92 -5.18 -15.38
N PHE A 87 3.44 -5.80 -14.32
CA PHE A 87 4.81 -6.33 -14.33
C PHE A 87 4.88 -7.76 -14.87
N THR A 88 3.86 -8.57 -14.67
CA THR A 88 3.90 -9.98 -15.07
C THR A 88 2.98 -10.31 -16.24
N GLY A 89 2.00 -9.47 -16.50
CA GLY A 89 0.98 -9.73 -17.51
C GLY A 89 -0.06 -10.78 -17.10
N ILE A 90 0.02 -11.28 -15.88
CA ILE A 90 -0.89 -12.32 -15.38
C ILE A 90 -2.06 -11.65 -14.66
N ASN A 91 -3.28 -12.01 -15.06
CA ASN A 91 -4.50 -11.48 -14.44
C ASN A 91 -4.99 -12.45 -13.38
N PHE A 92 -4.48 -12.32 -12.15
CA PHE A 92 -4.94 -13.13 -11.02
C PHE A 92 -6.33 -12.68 -10.58
N PRO A 93 -7.15 -13.58 -10.00
CA PRO A 93 -8.43 -13.18 -9.40
C PRO A 93 -8.23 -12.09 -8.35
N GLU A 94 -9.06 -11.05 -8.39
CA GLU A 94 -8.94 -9.91 -7.45
C GLU A 94 -9.11 -10.37 -6.00
N GLY A 95 -10.04 -11.29 -5.72
CA GLY A 95 -10.22 -11.82 -4.38
C GLY A 95 -8.97 -12.48 -3.82
N LEU A 96 -8.26 -13.25 -4.65
CA LEU A 96 -7.01 -13.89 -4.25
C LEU A 96 -5.94 -12.84 -3.93
N VAL A 97 -5.81 -11.81 -4.77
CA VAL A 97 -4.85 -10.72 -4.57
C VAL A 97 -5.19 -9.96 -3.29
N ASP A 98 -6.47 -9.67 -3.05
CA ASP A 98 -6.91 -8.96 -1.85
C ASP A 98 -6.57 -9.74 -0.58
N ILE A 99 -6.81 -11.05 -0.58
CA ILE A 99 -6.48 -11.91 0.55
C ILE A 99 -4.97 -11.92 0.79
N ALA A 100 -4.17 -12.09 -0.27
CA ALA A 100 -2.72 -12.09 -0.17
C ALA A 100 -2.20 -10.74 0.36
N THR A 101 -2.74 -9.64 -0.12
CA THR A 101 -2.38 -8.29 0.33
C THR A 101 -2.70 -8.12 1.82
N ALA A 102 -3.88 -8.56 2.26
CA ALA A 102 -4.28 -8.47 3.65
C ALA A 102 -3.36 -9.32 4.54
N VAL A 103 -3.03 -10.54 4.11
CA VAL A 103 -2.14 -11.43 4.86
C VAL A 103 -0.76 -10.78 5.04
N VAL A 104 -0.18 -10.26 3.96
CA VAL A 104 1.13 -9.59 4.02
C VAL A 104 1.06 -8.37 4.92
N PHE A 105 0.02 -7.56 4.78
CA PHE A 105 -0.14 -6.33 5.57
C PHE A 105 -0.25 -6.63 7.06
N PHE A 106 -1.15 -7.54 7.45
CA PHE A 106 -1.36 -7.86 8.86
C PHE A 106 -0.14 -8.56 9.45
N SER A 107 0.52 -9.43 8.70
CA SER A 107 1.77 -10.06 9.15
C SER A 107 2.85 -9.01 9.40
N SER A 108 3.02 -8.08 8.47
CA SER A 108 3.99 -6.98 8.62
C SER A 108 3.66 -6.11 9.82
N LEU A 109 2.38 -5.79 10.02
CA LEU A 109 1.94 -4.98 11.16
C LEU A 109 2.22 -5.67 12.48
N ILE A 110 1.89 -6.95 12.58
CA ILE A 110 2.13 -7.73 13.81
C ILE A 110 3.63 -7.80 14.10
N ILE A 111 4.45 -8.13 13.11
CA ILE A 111 5.90 -8.20 13.27
C ILE A 111 6.46 -6.84 13.66
N SER A 112 6.01 -5.77 13.02
CA SER A 112 6.46 -4.41 13.29
C SER A 112 6.12 -3.98 14.72
N LEU A 113 4.89 -4.27 15.15
CA LEU A 113 4.45 -3.99 16.53
C LEU A 113 5.33 -4.74 17.53
N TRP A 114 5.52 -6.03 17.32
CA TRP A 114 6.31 -6.87 18.23
C TRP A 114 7.75 -6.38 18.33
N ILE A 115 8.37 -6.09 17.19
CA ILE A 115 9.77 -5.65 17.16
C ILE A 115 9.91 -4.27 17.82
N ASN A 116 8.99 -3.35 17.54
CA ASN A 116 9.06 -2.00 18.13
C ASN A 116 8.84 -2.03 19.63
N ILE A 117 7.91 -2.86 20.11
CA ILE A 117 7.68 -3.03 21.54
C ILE A 117 8.91 -3.65 22.20
N ARG A 118 9.48 -4.67 21.59
CA ARG A 118 10.71 -5.31 22.10
C ARG A 118 11.86 -4.31 22.19
N ASP A 119 12.05 -3.51 21.12
CA ASP A 119 13.14 -2.53 21.10
C ASP A 119 12.92 -1.44 22.15
N TYR A 120 11.66 -1.02 22.35
CA TYR A 120 11.30 -0.04 23.38
C TYR A 120 11.62 -0.57 24.78
N LYS A 121 11.29 -1.83 25.06
CA LYS A 121 11.51 -2.43 26.38
C LYS A 121 13.01 -2.63 26.67
N ARG A 122 13.85 -2.73 25.63
CA ARG A 122 15.28 -2.91 25.80
C ARG A 122 16.02 -1.61 26.10
N LYS A 123 15.38 -0.45 25.90
CA LYS A 123 15.94 0.86 26.26
C LYS A 123 15.79 1.11 27.77
#